data_c7119cb050b4cb1301babaa6f46aa37d
#
_entry.id   c7119cb050b4cb1301babaa6f46aa37d
#
_cell.length_a   1.000
_cell.length_b   1.000
_cell.length_c   1.000
_cell.angle_alpha   90.00
_cell.angle_beta   90.00
_cell.angle_gamma   90.00
#
_symmetry.space_group_name_H-M   'P 1'
#
loop_
_entity.id
_entity.type
_entity.pdbx_description
1 polymer ?
#
loop_
_entity_poly.entity_id
_entity_poly.type
_entity_poly.pdbx_seq_one_letter_code
_entity_poly.pdbx_strand_id
1 'polypeptide(L)'
;MSNILINNYLRFVILAGRRLASTENNVDIGGRMKMLNDNKQHRKVLELFDAFNEKNIDKCSNWIIIQALKACTQIFDVQYGLKIHNLISSRLKHDPYVLPSLIHLYSKFIEKRTPRIFHQPTVVPFDLANFFGMKY
;
A
#
# COMPACT_ATOMS: atom_id res chain seq x y z
N MET A 1 -5.44 30.23 12.18
CA MET A 1 -6.62 29.38 12.34
C MET A 1 -6.40 27.95 11.88
N SER A 2 -5.71 27.76 10.78
CA SER A 2 -5.40 26.39 10.32
C SER A 2 -4.59 25.58 11.34
N ASN A 3 -3.74 26.27 12.14
CA ASN A 3 -2.92 25.60 13.16
C ASN A 3 -3.76 25.02 14.30
N ILE A 4 -4.87 25.66 14.63
CA ILE A 4 -5.73 25.18 15.70
C ILE A 4 -6.44 23.88 15.26
N LEU A 5 -6.91 23.85 14.02
CA LEU A 5 -7.54 22.65 13.48
C LEU A 5 -6.56 21.50 13.36
N ILE A 6 -5.35 21.77 12.90
CA ILE A 6 -4.30 20.77 12.78
C ILE A 6 -3.93 20.24 14.17
N ASN A 7 -3.78 21.10 15.15
CA ASN A 7 -3.45 20.71 16.52
C ASN A 7 -4.55 19.84 17.12
N ASN A 8 -5.81 20.20 16.90
CA ASN A 8 -6.93 19.41 17.39
C ASN A 8 -6.98 18.04 16.71
N TYR A 9 -6.71 17.99 15.42
CA TYR A 9 -6.63 16.75 14.68
C TYR A 9 -5.50 15.87 15.21
N LEU A 10 -4.32 16.44 15.40
CA LEU A 10 -3.17 15.73 15.93
C LEU A 10 -3.43 15.22 17.35
N ARG A 11 -4.04 16.04 18.19
CA ARG A 11 -4.42 15.60 19.54
C ARG A 11 -5.38 14.45 19.51
N PHE A 12 -6.36 14.52 18.63
CA PHE A 12 -7.32 13.42 18.46
C PHE A 12 -6.62 12.15 18.01
N VAL A 13 -5.72 12.25 17.03
CA VAL A 13 -4.96 11.10 16.53
C VAL A 13 -4.08 10.53 17.63
N ILE A 14 -3.39 11.38 18.40
CA ILE A 14 -2.52 10.95 19.49
C ILE A 14 -3.34 10.27 20.58
N LEU A 15 -4.46 10.86 20.98
CA LEU A 15 -5.32 10.27 22.00
C LEU A 15 -5.92 8.95 21.53
N ALA A 16 -6.39 8.91 20.29
CA ALA A 16 -6.88 7.68 19.70
C ALA A 16 -5.78 6.63 19.64
N GLY A 17 -4.57 7.02 19.25
CA GLY A 17 -3.43 6.13 19.22
C GLY A 17 -3.09 5.57 20.59
N ARG A 18 -3.14 6.40 21.63
CA ARG A 18 -2.88 5.94 23.00
C ARG A 18 -3.95 4.97 23.50
N ARG A 19 -5.22 5.27 23.24
CA ARG A 19 -6.31 4.39 23.63
C ARG A 19 -6.26 3.08 22.89
N LEU A 20 -5.87 3.12 21.63
CA LEU A 20 -5.86 1.96 20.75
C LEU A 20 -4.54 1.21 20.80
N ALA A 21 -3.52 1.73 21.49
CA ALA A 21 -2.21 1.10 21.54
C ALA A 21 -2.27 -0.33 22.07
N SER A 22 -3.18 -0.60 23.00
CA SER A 22 -3.38 -1.94 23.55
C SER A 22 -4.44 -2.75 22.82
N THR A 23 -5.35 -2.07 22.09
CA THR A 23 -6.48 -2.70 21.43
C THR A 23 -6.52 -2.42 19.94
N GLU A 24 -5.51 -1.72 19.44
CA GLU A 24 -5.48 -1.34 18.03
C GLU A 24 -5.48 -2.57 17.15
N ASN A 25 -6.44 -2.63 16.26
CA ASN A 25 -6.59 -3.75 15.36
C ASN A 25 -6.35 -3.32 13.92
N ASN A 26 -6.13 -4.31 13.07
CA ASN A 26 -5.85 -4.09 11.66
C ASN A 26 -6.98 -3.37 10.93
N VAL A 27 -8.22 -3.59 11.36
CA VAL A 27 -9.40 -3.00 10.73
C VAL A 27 -9.38 -1.48 10.88
N ASP A 28 -9.02 -1.01 12.08
CA ASP A 28 -8.99 0.43 12.35
C ASP A 28 -7.92 1.12 11.51
N ILE A 29 -6.73 0.57 11.45
CA ILE A 29 -5.63 1.14 10.66
C ILE A 29 -5.97 1.12 9.18
N GLY A 30 -6.47 0.00 8.68
CA GLY A 30 -6.88 -0.12 7.28
C GLY A 30 -7.94 0.88 6.89
N GLY A 31 -8.92 1.09 7.76
CA GLY A 31 -9.97 2.08 7.54
C GLY A 31 -9.43 3.50 7.46
N ARG A 32 -8.49 3.84 8.35
CA ARG A 32 -7.84 5.15 8.34
C ARG A 32 -7.03 5.36 7.08
N MET A 33 -6.30 4.35 6.65
CA MET A 33 -5.54 4.40 5.41
C MET A 33 -6.45 4.58 4.21
N LYS A 34 -7.59 3.89 4.20
CA LYS A 34 -8.57 4.06 3.13
C LYS A 34 -9.08 5.50 3.08
N MET A 35 -9.40 6.10 4.22
CA MET A 35 -9.84 7.49 4.27
C MET A 35 -8.76 8.43 3.71
N LEU A 36 -7.52 8.21 4.08
CA LEU A 36 -6.42 9.02 3.58
C LEU A 36 -6.26 8.86 2.07
N ASN A 37 -6.37 7.64 1.55
CA ASN A 37 -6.33 7.41 0.11
C ASN A 37 -7.49 8.09 -0.61
N ASP A 38 -8.69 8.02 -0.06
CA ASP A 38 -9.87 8.64 -0.66
C ASP A 38 -9.72 10.17 -0.70
N ASN A 39 -9.01 10.74 0.27
CA ASN A 39 -8.72 12.16 0.33
C ASN A 39 -7.43 12.53 -0.41
N LYS A 40 -6.88 11.62 -1.18
CA LYS A 40 -5.66 11.82 -1.97
C LYS A 40 -4.43 12.15 -1.13
N GLN A 41 -4.42 11.74 0.12
CA GLN A 41 -3.29 11.91 1.03
C GLN A 41 -2.45 10.63 1.07
N HIS A 42 -1.98 10.23 -0.08
CA HIS A 42 -1.32 8.93 -0.26
C HIS A 42 0.00 8.81 0.51
N ARG A 43 0.76 9.89 0.63
CA ARG A 43 2.00 9.85 1.39
C ARG A 43 1.75 9.58 2.88
N LYS A 44 0.67 10.13 3.41
CA LYS A 44 0.31 9.87 4.81
C LYS A 44 -0.09 8.42 5.02
N VAL A 45 -0.65 7.78 4.01
CA VAL A 45 -0.93 6.35 4.06
C VAL A 45 0.36 5.57 4.26
N LEU A 46 1.41 5.92 3.51
CA LEU A 46 2.69 5.24 3.61
C LEU A 46 3.39 5.51 4.93
N GLU A 47 3.27 6.72 5.46
CA GLU A 47 3.79 7.04 6.78
C GLU A 47 3.12 6.20 7.87
N LEU A 48 1.81 6.06 7.78
CA LEU A 48 1.05 5.24 8.71
C LEU A 48 1.42 3.77 8.57
N PHE A 49 1.61 3.31 7.35
CA PHE A 49 2.03 1.95 7.09
C PHE A 49 3.42 1.68 7.68
N ASP A 50 4.37 2.60 7.50
CA ASP A 50 5.71 2.45 8.06
C ASP A 50 5.68 2.32 9.58
N ALA A 51 4.90 3.18 10.23
CA ALA A 51 4.79 3.16 11.69
C ALA A 51 4.22 1.84 12.20
N PHE A 52 3.25 1.29 11.48
CA PHE A 52 2.62 0.01 11.86
C PHE A 52 3.52 -1.17 11.52
N ASN A 53 4.13 -1.14 10.34
CA ASN A 53 4.90 -2.24 9.78
C ASN A 53 6.14 -2.59 10.60
N GLU A 54 6.82 -1.59 11.17
CA GLU A 54 8.05 -1.82 11.94
C GLU A 54 7.88 -2.88 13.02
N LYS A 55 6.67 -3.01 13.54
CA LYS A 55 6.41 -3.89 14.68
C LYS A 55 5.61 -5.13 14.34
N ASN A 56 4.84 -5.13 13.25
CA ASN A 56 3.78 -6.10 13.06
C ASN A 56 3.55 -6.54 11.63
N ILE A 57 4.58 -6.63 10.80
CA ILE A 57 4.37 -6.99 9.38
C ILE A 57 3.69 -8.36 9.21
N ASP A 58 4.05 -9.31 10.04
CA ASP A 58 3.48 -10.65 9.93
C ASP A 58 2.00 -10.68 10.35
N LYS A 59 1.61 -9.74 11.18
CA LYS A 59 0.23 -9.61 11.64
C LYS A 59 -0.56 -8.59 10.83
N CYS A 60 0.07 -7.96 9.86
CA CYS A 60 -0.55 -6.95 9.03
C CYS A 60 -1.63 -7.59 8.16
N SER A 61 -2.84 -7.04 8.19
CA SER A 61 -3.93 -7.58 7.39
C SER A 61 -3.71 -7.28 5.91
N ASN A 62 -4.31 -8.10 5.05
CA ASN A 62 -4.27 -7.84 3.62
C ASN A 62 -4.88 -6.47 3.28
N TRP A 63 -5.88 -6.06 4.02
CA TRP A 63 -6.53 -4.75 3.86
C TRP A 63 -5.52 -3.61 3.99
N ILE A 64 -4.68 -3.65 5.01
CA ILE A 64 -3.63 -2.64 5.25
C ILE A 64 -2.63 -2.64 4.10
N ILE A 65 -2.18 -3.82 3.69
CA ILE A 65 -1.21 -3.95 2.60
C ILE A 65 -1.79 -3.41 1.29
N ILE A 66 -3.04 -3.73 1.00
CA ILE A 66 -3.73 -3.26 -0.20
C ILE A 66 -3.80 -1.73 -0.22
N GLN A 67 -4.12 -1.11 0.91
CA GLN A 67 -4.18 0.36 0.98
C GLN A 67 -2.80 0.99 0.78
N ALA A 68 -1.75 0.40 1.33
CA ALA A 68 -0.40 0.88 1.11
C ALA A 68 0.01 0.77 -0.35
N LEU A 69 -0.28 -0.37 -1.00
CA LEU A 69 0.01 -0.56 -2.41
C LEU A 69 -0.79 0.40 -3.30
N LYS A 70 -2.03 0.66 -2.93
CA LYS A 70 -2.87 1.63 -3.64
C LYS A 70 -2.24 3.02 -3.58
N ALA A 71 -1.73 3.42 -2.41
CA ALA A 71 -1.05 4.70 -2.28
C ALA A 71 0.19 4.76 -3.17
N CYS A 72 1.00 3.70 -3.18
CA CYS A 72 2.19 3.62 -4.05
C CYS A 72 1.80 3.78 -5.52
N THR A 73 0.72 3.14 -5.93
CA THR A 73 0.24 3.21 -7.31
C THR A 73 -0.16 4.64 -7.68
N GLN A 74 -0.85 5.32 -6.79
CA GLN A 74 -1.34 6.66 -7.06
C GLN A 74 -0.23 7.70 -7.17
N ILE A 75 0.83 7.55 -6.39
CA ILE A 75 1.97 8.49 -6.45
C ILE A 75 3.12 7.98 -7.30
N PHE A 76 2.96 6.83 -7.93
CA PHE A 76 3.97 6.19 -8.77
C PHE A 76 5.30 5.97 -8.03
N ASP A 77 5.24 5.63 -6.75
CA ASP A 77 6.43 5.31 -5.96
C ASP A 77 6.70 3.82 -6.03
N VAL A 78 7.39 3.41 -7.08
CA VAL A 78 7.69 2.00 -7.31
C VAL A 78 8.70 1.47 -6.31
N GLN A 79 9.61 2.33 -5.84
CA GLN A 79 10.62 1.91 -4.86
C GLN A 79 9.96 1.48 -3.56
N TYR A 80 8.99 2.26 -3.12
CA TYR A 80 8.24 1.91 -1.92
C TYR A 80 7.40 0.64 -2.15
N GLY A 81 6.81 0.52 -3.33
CA GLY A 81 6.08 -0.68 -3.70
C GLY A 81 6.96 -1.93 -3.69
N LEU A 82 8.19 -1.82 -4.19
CA LEU A 82 9.16 -2.91 -4.13
C LEU A 82 9.51 -3.27 -2.69
N LYS A 83 9.65 -2.27 -1.84
CA LYS A 83 9.88 -2.50 -0.41
C LYS A 83 8.76 -3.32 0.22
N ILE A 84 7.51 -2.94 -0.06
CA ILE A 84 6.36 -3.69 0.42
C ILE A 84 6.36 -5.11 -0.13
N HIS A 85 6.62 -5.26 -1.43
CA HIS A 85 6.67 -6.56 -2.08
C HIS A 85 7.69 -7.48 -1.38
N ASN A 86 8.87 -6.97 -1.09
CA ASN A 86 9.91 -7.73 -0.40
C ASN A 86 9.46 -8.15 1.01
N LEU A 87 8.79 -7.24 1.71
CA LEU A 87 8.31 -7.52 3.07
C LEU A 87 7.26 -8.63 3.10
N ILE A 88 6.42 -8.72 2.09
CA ILE A 88 5.31 -9.68 2.06
C ILE A 88 5.58 -10.88 1.16
N SER A 89 6.79 -11.01 0.63
CA SER A 89 7.10 -12.06 -0.36
C SER A 89 6.81 -13.46 0.17
N SER A 90 7.12 -13.74 1.43
CA SER A 90 6.85 -15.03 2.04
C SER A 90 5.34 -15.30 2.17
N ARG A 91 4.57 -14.26 2.45
CA ARG A 91 3.11 -14.38 2.60
C ARG A 91 2.43 -14.69 1.27
N LEU A 92 2.97 -14.17 0.17
CA LEU A 92 2.37 -14.37 -1.14
C LEU A 92 2.30 -15.84 -1.54
N LYS A 93 3.18 -16.66 -1.00
CA LYS A 93 3.18 -18.10 -1.27
C LYS A 93 1.97 -18.80 -0.64
N HIS A 94 1.48 -18.29 0.46
CA HIS A 94 0.38 -18.90 1.22
C HIS A 94 -0.93 -18.15 1.04
N ASP A 95 -0.83 -16.85 0.76
CA ASP A 95 -1.99 -15.98 0.68
C ASP A 95 -1.80 -15.02 -0.49
N PRO A 96 -2.29 -15.38 -1.67
CA PRO A 96 -2.13 -14.53 -2.86
C PRO A 96 -3.15 -13.40 -2.95
N TYR A 97 -3.88 -13.12 -1.89
CA TYR A 97 -4.98 -12.14 -1.91
C TYR A 97 -4.50 -10.73 -2.30
N VAL A 98 -3.28 -10.39 -1.95
CA VAL A 98 -2.69 -9.09 -2.22
C VAL A 98 -2.11 -9.00 -3.63
N LEU A 99 -1.95 -10.12 -4.30
CA LEU A 99 -1.29 -10.19 -5.60
C LEU A 99 -1.92 -9.28 -6.66
N PRO A 100 -3.26 -9.19 -6.79
CA PRO A 100 -3.84 -8.26 -7.75
C PRO A 100 -3.42 -6.82 -7.56
N SER A 101 -3.24 -6.37 -6.31
CA SER A 101 -2.79 -5.01 -6.02
C SER A 101 -1.35 -4.78 -6.45
N LEU A 102 -0.49 -5.79 -6.29
CA LEU A 102 0.89 -5.73 -6.78
C LEU A 102 0.92 -5.67 -8.31
N ILE A 103 0.14 -6.52 -8.95
CA ILE A 103 0.04 -6.53 -10.41
C ILE A 103 -0.42 -5.16 -10.91
N HIS A 104 -1.41 -4.58 -10.25
CA HIS A 104 -1.91 -3.26 -10.62
C HIS A 104 -0.82 -2.18 -10.50
N LEU A 105 -0.06 -2.21 -9.40
CA LEU A 105 1.04 -1.28 -9.19
C LEU A 105 2.05 -1.37 -10.33
N TYR A 106 2.52 -2.56 -10.64
CA TYR A 106 3.53 -2.75 -11.68
C TYR A 106 2.99 -2.45 -13.07
N SER A 107 1.73 -2.78 -13.31
CA SER A 107 1.09 -2.47 -14.59
C SER A 107 1.02 -0.97 -14.82
N LYS A 108 0.65 -0.21 -13.80
CA LYS A 108 0.60 1.25 -13.90
C LYS A 108 1.97 1.85 -14.10
N PHE A 109 2.96 1.29 -13.43
CA PHE A 109 4.34 1.75 -13.58
C PHE A 109 4.86 1.50 -14.99
N ILE A 110 4.63 0.31 -15.53
CA ILE A 110 5.04 -0.04 -16.89
C ILE A 110 4.29 0.84 -17.90
N GLU A 111 2.99 1.01 -17.72
CA GLU A 111 2.16 1.83 -18.59
C GLU A 111 2.69 3.27 -18.66
N LYS A 112 3.10 3.82 -17.52
CA LYS A 112 3.63 5.18 -17.48
C LYS A 112 4.99 5.30 -18.17
N ARG A 113 5.82 4.26 -18.07
CA ARG A 113 7.19 4.30 -18.64
C ARG A 113 7.26 3.90 -20.10
N THR A 114 6.30 3.11 -20.58
CA THR A 114 6.32 2.66 -21.96
C THR A 114 5.68 3.69 -22.90
N PRO A 115 6.31 3.94 -24.06
CA PRO A 115 5.69 4.78 -25.08
C PRO A 115 4.39 4.17 -25.59
N ARG A 116 3.53 5.01 -26.17
CA ARG A 116 2.23 4.60 -26.66
C ARG A 116 2.27 3.51 -27.73
N ILE A 117 3.44 3.26 -28.30
CA ILE A 117 3.59 2.22 -29.31
C ILE A 117 3.34 0.79 -28.76
N PHE A 118 3.36 0.63 -27.44
CA PHE A 118 3.15 -0.66 -26.80
C PHE A 118 1.69 -0.85 -26.40
N HIS A 119 0.79 -0.70 -27.37
CA HIS A 119 -0.62 -0.99 -27.14
C HIS A 119 -0.98 -2.45 -27.30
N GLN A 120 0.00 -3.29 -27.57
CA GLN A 120 -0.29 -4.72 -27.75
C GLN A 120 -0.34 -5.40 -26.39
N PRO A 121 -1.50 -5.90 -25.99
CA PRO A 121 -1.68 -6.47 -24.65
C PRO A 121 -0.99 -7.82 -24.46
N THR A 122 -0.43 -8.39 -25.50
CA THR A 122 0.18 -9.72 -25.45
C THR A 122 1.57 -9.73 -24.82
N VAL A 123 2.25 -8.58 -24.73
CA VAL A 123 3.62 -8.52 -24.25
C VAL A 123 3.70 -8.32 -22.73
N VAL A 124 2.86 -7.42 -22.22
CA VAL A 124 2.94 -7.00 -20.83
C VAL A 124 2.59 -8.10 -19.82
N PRO A 125 1.53 -8.90 -20.00
CA PRO A 125 1.20 -9.95 -19.05
C PRO A 125 2.28 -11.01 -18.90
N PHE A 126 2.98 -11.30 -19.99
CA PHE A 126 4.05 -12.29 -19.95
C PHE A 126 5.24 -11.82 -19.11
N ASP A 127 5.64 -10.58 -19.31
CA ASP A 127 6.75 -10.00 -18.54
C ASP A 127 6.43 -9.90 -17.06
N LEU A 128 5.19 -9.52 -16.74
CA LEU A 128 4.75 -9.44 -15.36
C LEU A 128 4.75 -10.81 -14.68
N ALA A 129 4.32 -11.84 -15.40
CA ALA A 129 4.33 -13.19 -14.87
C ALA A 129 5.76 -13.63 -14.52
N ASN A 130 6.71 -13.36 -15.40
CA ASN A 130 8.12 -13.66 -15.15
C ASN A 130 8.65 -12.84 -13.97
N PHE A 131 8.26 -11.59 -13.87
CA PHE A 131 8.70 -10.71 -12.78
C PHE A 131 8.27 -11.27 -11.42
N PHE A 132 7.08 -11.82 -11.33
CA PHE A 132 6.57 -12.40 -10.09
C PHE A 132 7.03 -13.83 -9.86
N GLY A 133 7.82 -14.38 -10.76
CA GLY A 133 8.28 -15.77 -10.65
C GLY A 133 7.19 -16.79 -10.85
N MET A 134 6.10 -16.41 -11.50
CA MET A 134 5.01 -17.33 -11.82
C MET A 134 5.42 -18.21 -12.99
N LYS A 135 5.32 -19.53 -12.77
CA LYS A 135 5.56 -20.50 -13.82
C LYS A 135 4.25 -21.15 -14.22
N TYR A 136 4.02 -21.20 -15.50
CA TYR A 136 2.87 -21.89 -16.08
C TYR A 136 3.25 -23.26 -16.50
#